data_1989156d7e1dcc86dce38942c32938c1
#
_entry.id   1989156d7e1dcc86dce38942c32938c1
#
_cell.length_a   1.000
_cell.length_b   1.000
_cell.length_c   1.000
_cell.angle_alpha   90.00
_cell.angle_beta   90.00
_cell.angle_gamma   90.00
#
_symmetry.space_group_name_H-M   'P 1'
#
loop_
_entity.id
_entity.type
_entity.pdbx_description
1 polymer ?
#
loop_
_entity_poly.entity_id
_entity_poly.type
_entity_poly.pdbx_seq_one_letter_code
_entity_poly.pdbx_strand_id
1 'polypeptide(L)'
;MRLARAILLLALSAAVLAAAGCGSPDEAPPPRPGSSDAGPAYGDIMVEGSIGDASNLIPILASDNTSHQIAGLVYNGLVKFDKDVNIVGDLAESWDIARGGLEITFHLRKGVKWHDGRPFTARDVLATYRVTVDPKTPTAYAGDFLKVKQIEALDDYTVRVRYDTPFAPALMSWGSAVLPAHLIEGKDIARNPLSRMPVGTGPYRFKEWVTGQKIALVSNPDYFEGRPYIDGYVMRIIPDTATMFLELRAGGVDQMNLSPLQYKRQTENNLFRKNFRKYRYLAFAYTYLGYNLKNPLFTDRRVRQAITYAIDREEIIRGVLLGLGKPAAGPLKPGTWAHNDNLKPYPYDPARAKALLAEAGWKERNAEGILTRDGQPFAFEILTNQGNEVRAKCAEIIQRQLGELGIRVKIRIVEWAAFVTDFINKRRFDATILGWTIPMDPDLYDVWHSSKTGPDELNFISYRNEELDDLLEKGRSTFDVKVRKRIYDRIQEILAEDQPYTFLFVPDALPIISARFRGIEPAPIGIGYNFIKWYVPKGEQKLMMTR
;
A
#
# COMPACT_ATOMS: atom_id res chain seq x y z
N MET A 1 -67.95 36.14 -29.10
CA MET A 1 -67.60 35.92 -30.53
C MET A 1 -66.11 35.72 -30.67
N ARG A 2 -65.78 34.61 -31.35
CA ARG A 2 -64.46 34.13 -31.77
C ARG A 2 -63.69 33.23 -30.77
N LEU A 3 -64.35 32.11 -30.47
CA LEU A 3 -63.73 30.80 -30.33
C LEU A 3 -63.57 30.18 -31.72
N ALA A 4 -62.61 29.30 -31.85
CA ALA A 4 -62.31 28.42 -32.98
C ALA A 4 -61.12 28.87 -33.83
N ARG A 5 -59.95 28.28 -33.44
CA ARG A 5 -58.91 27.75 -34.35
C ARG A 5 -57.64 27.48 -33.56
N ALA A 6 -57.59 26.32 -32.90
CA ALA A 6 -56.32 25.66 -32.45
C ALA A 6 -56.63 24.24 -31.97
N ILE A 7 -57.25 23.44 -32.79
CA ILE A 7 -57.34 21.96 -32.59
C ILE A 7 -56.99 21.36 -33.94
N LEU A 8 -55.74 21.17 -34.22
CA LEU A 8 -55.23 20.17 -35.19
C LEU A 8 -53.70 20.25 -35.21
N LEU A 9 -53.06 19.66 -34.20
CA LEU A 9 -51.63 19.26 -34.22
C LEU A 9 -51.25 18.58 -32.89
N LEU A 10 -52.05 17.55 -32.54
CA LEU A 10 -51.78 16.70 -31.37
C LEU A 10 -52.24 15.29 -31.70
N ALA A 11 -51.60 14.64 -32.65
CA ALA A 11 -51.73 13.21 -32.89
C ALA A 11 -50.61 12.74 -33.81
N LEU A 12 -49.37 12.67 -33.29
CA LEU A 12 -48.28 11.81 -33.80
C LEU A 12 -47.06 11.91 -32.87
N SER A 13 -47.15 11.45 -31.65
CA SER A 13 -45.99 11.20 -30.78
C SER A 13 -46.36 10.31 -29.61
N ALA A 14 -46.91 9.14 -29.89
CA ALA A 14 -47.17 8.12 -28.88
C ALA A 14 -46.90 6.76 -29.47
N ALA A 15 -45.62 6.41 -29.63
CA ALA A 15 -45.13 5.04 -29.80
C ALA A 15 -43.59 5.03 -29.83
N VAL A 16 -42.90 5.30 -28.73
CA VAL A 16 -41.58 4.72 -28.42
C VAL A 16 -41.40 4.85 -26.91
N LEU A 17 -41.98 4.00 -26.15
CA LEU A 17 -41.70 3.77 -24.74
C LEU A 17 -41.83 2.27 -24.51
N ALA A 18 -40.70 1.57 -24.56
CA ALA A 18 -40.42 0.32 -23.85
C ALA A 18 -39.12 -0.30 -24.34
N ALA A 19 -38.01 0.14 -23.74
CA ALA A 19 -36.80 -0.69 -23.55
C ALA A 19 -35.95 0.00 -22.50
N ALA A 20 -36.41 -0.04 -21.24
CA ALA A 20 -35.54 0.24 -20.10
C ALA A 20 -34.70 -1.03 -19.84
N GLY A 21 -33.56 -1.14 -20.47
CA GLY A 21 -32.53 -2.10 -20.13
C GLY A 21 -31.83 -1.66 -18.84
N CYS A 22 -31.81 -2.53 -17.84
CA CYS A 22 -30.99 -2.40 -16.65
C CYS A 22 -29.51 -2.38 -17.07
N GLY A 23 -28.90 -1.21 -17.15
CA GLY A 23 -27.45 -1.02 -17.29
C GLY A 23 -26.84 -0.79 -15.92
N SER A 24 -25.83 -1.56 -15.60
CA SER A 24 -24.99 -1.44 -14.41
C SER A 24 -24.36 -0.04 -14.31
N PRO A 25 -24.28 0.59 -13.13
CA PRO A 25 -23.79 1.96 -13.01
C PRO A 25 -22.28 2.06 -12.79
N ASP A 26 -21.43 1.51 -13.66
CA ASP A 26 -19.97 1.65 -13.50
C ASP A 26 -19.16 1.66 -14.82
N GLU A 27 -19.76 2.01 -15.94
CA GLU A 27 -18.97 2.27 -17.15
C GLU A 27 -18.58 3.75 -17.25
N ALA A 28 -17.26 3.99 -17.33
CA ALA A 28 -16.71 5.31 -17.64
C ALA A 28 -17.28 5.82 -18.99
N PRO A 29 -17.66 7.09 -19.14
CA PRO A 29 -18.20 7.60 -20.37
C PRO A 29 -17.20 7.46 -21.53
N PRO A 30 -17.67 7.09 -22.75
CA PRO A 30 -16.79 6.94 -23.91
C PRO A 30 -16.10 8.27 -24.26
N PRO A 31 -14.89 8.24 -24.82
CA PRO A 31 -14.16 9.43 -25.23
C PRO A 31 -14.93 10.21 -26.30
N ARG A 32 -14.98 11.52 -26.17
CA ARG A 32 -15.67 12.39 -27.13
C ARG A 32 -14.98 12.39 -28.49
N PRO A 33 -15.70 12.27 -29.61
CA PRO A 33 -15.11 12.46 -30.95
C PRO A 33 -14.82 13.95 -31.14
N GLY A 34 -13.56 14.33 -31.34
CA GLY A 34 -13.17 15.69 -31.71
C GLY A 34 -11.80 16.19 -31.27
N SER A 35 -10.95 15.39 -30.63
CA SER A 35 -9.52 15.67 -30.52
C SER A 35 -8.80 14.75 -31.50
N SER A 36 -8.03 15.28 -32.43
CA SER A 36 -7.04 14.53 -33.20
C SER A 36 -6.16 13.82 -32.17
N ASP A 37 -6.32 12.52 -32.04
CA ASP A 37 -5.51 11.67 -31.20
C ASP A 37 -4.11 11.62 -31.82
N ALA A 38 -3.33 12.67 -31.57
CA ALA A 38 -1.91 12.65 -31.86
C ALA A 38 -1.33 11.59 -30.92
N GLY A 39 -0.87 10.49 -31.49
CA GLY A 39 -0.32 9.32 -30.80
C GLY A 39 0.75 9.68 -29.76
N PRO A 40 1.37 8.69 -29.12
CA PRO A 40 2.38 8.90 -28.10
C PRO A 40 3.48 9.87 -28.56
N ALA A 41 3.80 10.87 -27.73
CA ALA A 41 4.85 11.84 -28.00
C ALA A 41 5.78 11.96 -26.80
N TYR A 42 7.06 12.10 -27.06
CA TYR A 42 8.05 12.39 -26.02
C TYR A 42 7.94 13.85 -25.58
N GLY A 43 8.12 14.08 -24.28
CA GLY A 43 8.12 15.42 -23.68
C GLY A 43 7.26 15.50 -22.42
N ASP A 44 7.20 16.72 -21.87
CA ASP A 44 6.46 17.07 -20.66
C ASP A 44 7.04 16.50 -19.35
N ILE A 45 6.50 16.93 -18.24
CA ILE A 45 6.90 16.56 -16.89
C ILE A 45 5.64 16.16 -16.11
N MET A 46 5.71 15.03 -15.40
CA MET A 46 4.72 14.67 -14.38
C MET A 46 5.09 15.33 -13.06
N VAL A 47 4.17 16.09 -12.48
CA VAL A 47 4.32 16.67 -11.15
C VAL A 47 3.38 15.96 -10.18
N GLU A 48 3.92 15.19 -9.24
CA GLU A 48 3.16 14.51 -8.20
C GLU A 48 3.32 15.20 -6.85
N GLY A 49 2.22 15.30 -6.08
CA GLY A 49 2.26 15.85 -4.72
C GLY A 49 2.46 14.76 -3.68
N SER A 50 3.37 14.97 -2.72
CA SER A 50 3.60 14.13 -1.55
C SER A 50 3.48 14.94 -0.26
N ILE A 51 2.90 14.33 0.79
CA ILE A 51 2.80 14.96 2.12
C ILE A 51 4.12 14.86 2.92
N GLY A 52 5.01 13.94 2.55
CA GLY A 52 6.30 13.70 3.23
C GLY A 52 7.46 13.74 2.26
N ASP A 53 8.61 14.20 2.75
CA ASP A 53 9.88 14.11 2.03
C ASP A 53 10.45 12.68 2.12
N ALA A 54 11.34 12.31 1.22
CA ALA A 54 12.09 11.07 1.32
C ALA A 54 13.07 11.13 2.49
N SER A 55 13.26 10.02 3.19
CA SER A 55 14.27 9.89 4.23
C SER A 55 15.63 9.44 3.67
N ASN A 56 15.60 8.52 2.70
CA ASN A 56 16.80 7.90 2.14
C ASN A 56 16.48 7.31 0.75
N LEU A 57 17.33 7.52 -0.25
CA LEU A 57 17.14 6.99 -1.59
C LEU A 57 17.92 5.69 -1.86
N ILE A 58 18.57 5.09 -0.85
CA ILE A 58 19.07 3.72 -0.87
C ILE A 58 17.90 2.81 -0.42
N PRO A 59 17.32 1.99 -1.29
CA PRO A 59 16.07 1.28 -1.00
C PRO A 59 16.12 0.39 0.23
N ILE A 60 17.25 -0.27 0.48
CA ILE A 60 17.44 -1.15 1.63
C ILE A 60 17.56 -0.41 2.98
N LEU A 61 17.71 0.93 2.97
CA LEU A 61 17.76 1.78 4.16
C LEU A 61 16.50 2.64 4.32
N ALA A 62 15.64 2.65 3.32
CA ALA A 62 14.41 3.47 3.32
C ALA A 62 13.28 2.74 4.06
N SER A 63 12.50 3.48 4.85
CA SER A 63 11.34 2.95 5.55
C SER A 63 10.04 3.70 5.23
N ASP A 64 10.11 4.75 4.41
CA ASP A 64 8.95 5.59 4.07
C ASP A 64 8.52 5.41 2.61
N ASN A 65 7.26 5.68 2.36
CA ASN A 65 6.63 5.47 1.04
C ASN A 65 7.22 6.38 -0.04
N THR A 66 7.56 7.64 0.29
CA THR A 66 8.13 8.61 -0.66
C THR A 66 9.48 8.13 -1.17
N SER A 67 10.34 7.65 -0.26
CA SER A 67 11.64 7.06 -0.61
C SER A 67 11.49 5.88 -1.55
N HIS A 68 10.58 4.94 -1.25
CA HIS A 68 10.35 3.76 -2.10
C HIS A 68 9.75 4.12 -3.46
N GLN A 69 8.87 5.12 -3.52
CA GLN A 69 8.27 5.56 -4.78
C GLN A 69 9.33 6.17 -5.71
N ILE A 70 10.21 7.01 -5.20
CA ILE A 70 11.35 7.55 -5.98
C ILE A 70 12.33 6.45 -6.35
N ALA A 71 12.69 5.57 -5.41
CA ALA A 71 13.59 4.45 -5.66
C ALA A 71 13.05 3.51 -6.73
N GLY A 72 11.75 3.24 -6.77
CA GLY A 72 11.10 2.41 -7.80
C GLY A 72 11.16 2.98 -9.23
N LEU A 73 11.43 4.30 -9.38
CA LEU A 73 11.69 4.92 -10.68
C LEU A 73 13.18 4.92 -11.05
N VAL A 74 14.06 4.79 -10.07
CA VAL A 74 15.51 4.89 -10.25
C VAL A 74 16.19 3.52 -10.33
N TYR A 75 15.71 2.52 -9.60
CA TYR A 75 16.31 1.19 -9.51
C TYR A 75 15.38 0.10 -10.08
N ASN A 76 15.96 -1.06 -10.38
CA ASN A 76 15.25 -2.29 -10.72
C ASN A 76 15.68 -3.44 -9.80
N GLY A 77 14.80 -4.43 -9.63
CA GLY A 77 15.13 -5.73 -9.07
C GLY A 77 15.46 -6.78 -10.15
N LEU A 78 15.69 -8.02 -9.77
CA LEU A 78 15.82 -9.12 -10.73
C LEU A 78 14.46 -9.46 -11.35
N VAL A 79 13.41 -9.37 -10.59
CA VAL A 79 12.02 -9.63 -11.00
C VAL A 79 11.13 -8.46 -10.59
N LYS A 80 9.94 -8.39 -11.21
CA LYS A 80 8.89 -7.41 -10.87
C LYS A 80 7.51 -8.03 -11.01
N PHE A 81 6.44 -7.29 -10.71
CA PHE A 81 5.07 -7.72 -10.98
C PHE A 81 4.56 -7.12 -12.29
N ASP A 82 3.78 -7.93 -13.04
CA ASP A 82 2.98 -7.46 -14.16
C ASP A 82 1.64 -6.84 -13.68
N LYS A 83 0.81 -6.43 -14.64
CA LYS A 83 -0.51 -5.82 -14.37
C LYS A 83 -1.47 -6.75 -13.59
N ASP A 84 -1.33 -8.07 -13.74
CA ASP A 84 -2.18 -9.10 -13.14
C ASP A 84 -1.58 -9.69 -11.85
N VAL A 85 -0.50 -9.04 -11.32
CA VAL A 85 0.21 -9.44 -10.10
C VAL A 85 0.97 -10.77 -10.25
N ASN A 86 1.37 -11.12 -11.47
CA ASN A 86 2.29 -12.24 -11.70
C ASN A 86 3.74 -11.76 -11.64
N ILE A 87 4.64 -12.60 -11.12
CA ILE A 87 6.08 -12.31 -11.14
C ILE A 87 6.61 -12.51 -12.56
N VAL A 88 7.25 -11.47 -13.08
CA VAL A 88 7.88 -11.45 -14.41
C VAL A 88 9.33 -10.96 -14.29
N GLY A 89 10.12 -11.20 -15.35
CA GLY A 89 11.51 -10.74 -15.37
C GLY A 89 11.64 -9.22 -15.40
N ASP A 90 12.68 -8.71 -14.71
CA ASP A 90 13.12 -7.32 -14.78
C ASP A 90 14.60 -7.28 -15.19
N LEU A 91 15.58 -7.12 -14.28
CA LEU A 91 17.01 -7.28 -14.62
C LEU A 91 17.39 -8.72 -14.95
N ALA A 92 16.68 -9.72 -14.45
CA ALA A 92 16.74 -11.08 -14.98
C ALA A 92 15.70 -11.24 -16.09
N GLU A 93 16.07 -11.76 -17.25
CA GLU A 93 15.15 -12.07 -18.34
C GLU A 93 14.37 -13.38 -18.09
N SER A 94 14.97 -14.30 -17.30
CA SER A 94 14.38 -15.59 -16.91
C SER A 94 15.07 -16.15 -15.67
N TRP A 95 14.51 -17.22 -15.13
CA TRP A 95 15.09 -17.98 -14.03
C TRP A 95 14.67 -19.46 -14.07
N ASP A 96 15.50 -20.33 -13.50
CA ASP A 96 15.20 -21.73 -13.27
C ASP A 96 15.08 -22.02 -11.79
N ILE A 97 14.06 -22.78 -11.40
CA ILE A 97 13.88 -23.27 -10.01
C ILE A 97 14.15 -24.77 -10.01
N ALA A 98 15.14 -25.18 -9.23
CA ALA A 98 15.56 -26.58 -9.14
C ALA A 98 15.50 -27.09 -7.69
N ARG A 99 15.67 -28.40 -7.51
CA ARG A 99 15.76 -29.09 -6.21
C ARG A 99 14.58 -28.78 -5.28
N GLY A 100 13.35 -28.68 -5.81
CA GLY A 100 12.17 -28.38 -5.01
C GLY A 100 12.17 -26.99 -4.37
N GLY A 101 12.78 -25.99 -5.04
CA GLY A 101 12.86 -24.62 -4.56
C GLY A 101 14.10 -24.28 -3.73
N LEU A 102 15.03 -25.25 -3.58
CA LEU A 102 16.30 -25.03 -2.87
C LEU A 102 17.37 -24.35 -3.73
N GLU A 103 17.13 -24.20 -5.02
CA GLU A 103 18.07 -23.55 -5.94
C GLU A 103 17.30 -22.71 -6.95
N ILE A 104 17.69 -21.44 -7.12
CA ILE A 104 17.19 -20.53 -8.14
C ILE A 104 18.39 -20.05 -8.93
N THR A 105 18.35 -20.20 -10.27
CA THR A 105 19.36 -19.66 -11.16
C THR A 105 18.74 -18.54 -11.99
N PHE A 106 19.22 -17.32 -11.85
CA PHE A 106 18.78 -16.14 -12.60
C PHE A 106 19.66 -15.92 -13.82
N HIS A 107 19.05 -15.72 -14.99
CA HIS A 107 19.69 -15.32 -16.23
C HIS A 107 19.50 -13.82 -16.42
N LEU A 108 20.58 -13.06 -16.27
CA LEU A 108 20.54 -11.60 -16.29
C LEU A 108 20.49 -11.04 -17.71
N ARG A 109 19.79 -9.91 -17.90
CA ARG A 109 19.76 -9.19 -19.16
C ARG A 109 21.13 -8.65 -19.51
N LYS A 110 21.56 -8.87 -20.76
CA LYS A 110 22.78 -8.29 -21.31
C LYS A 110 22.54 -6.88 -21.80
N GLY A 111 23.58 -6.03 -21.73
CA GLY A 111 23.54 -4.67 -22.28
C GLY A 111 22.83 -3.64 -21.38
N VAL A 112 22.33 -4.02 -20.22
CA VAL A 112 21.80 -3.07 -19.23
C VAL A 112 22.95 -2.21 -18.67
N LYS A 113 22.70 -0.90 -18.54
CA LYS A 113 23.68 0.06 -18.02
C LYS A 113 23.14 0.78 -16.80
N TRP A 114 23.99 1.00 -15.85
CA TRP A 114 23.78 1.97 -14.77
C TRP A 114 23.63 3.39 -15.35
N HIS A 115 23.00 4.30 -14.60
CA HIS A 115 22.80 5.69 -15.03
C HIS A 115 24.11 6.45 -15.29
N ASP A 116 25.24 5.99 -14.75
CA ASP A 116 26.59 6.51 -15.00
C ASP A 116 27.30 5.85 -16.19
N GLY A 117 26.59 4.97 -16.94
CA GLY A 117 27.06 4.34 -18.15
C GLY A 117 27.80 3.01 -17.96
N ARG A 118 28.10 2.58 -16.73
CA ARG A 118 28.75 1.29 -16.45
C ARG A 118 27.81 0.12 -16.72
N PRO A 119 28.32 -1.06 -17.16
CA PRO A 119 27.49 -2.24 -17.37
C PRO A 119 26.98 -2.81 -16.04
N PHE A 120 25.73 -3.29 -16.05
CA PHE A 120 25.15 -4.11 -14.99
C PHE A 120 25.59 -5.57 -15.19
N THR A 121 26.01 -6.24 -14.11
CA THR A 121 26.47 -7.64 -14.12
C THR A 121 26.07 -8.37 -12.84
N ALA A 122 26.34 -9.68 -12.80
CA ALA A 122 26.16 -10.54 -11.62
C ALA A 122 26.92 -10.01 -10.38
N ARG A 123 28.03 -9.28 -10.58
CA ARG A 123 28.78 -8.65 -9.46
C ARG A 123 27.90 -7.69 -8.66
N ASP A 124 27.03 -6.93 -9.32
CA ASP A 124 26.14 -5.98 -8.66
C ASP A 124 25.12 -6.69 -7.75
N VAL A 125 24.58 -7.82 -8.22
CA VAL A 125 23.67 -8.67 -7.46
C VAL A 125 24.36 -9.21 -6.19
N LEU A 126 25.59 -9.76 -6.35
CA LEU A 126 26.35 -10.28 -5.23
C LEU A 126 26.74 -9.18 -4.22
N ALA A 127 27.12 -8.00 -4.72
CA ALA A 127 27.46 -6.87 -3.87
C ALA A 127 26.26 -6.37 -3.08
N THR A 128 25.08 -6.28 -3.73
CA THR A 128 23.82 -5.91 -3.07
C THR A 128 23.46 -6.91 -1.98
N TYR A 129 23.52 -8.20 -2.28
CA TYR A 129 23.29 -9.25 -1.28
C TYR A 129 24.19 -9.09 -0.07
N ARG A 130 25.53 -8.96 -0.30
CA ARG A 130 26.50 -8.86 0.79
C ARG A 130 26.24 -7.65 1.69
N VAL A 131 25.94 -6.50 1.11
CA VAL A 131 25.65 -5.30 1.90
C VAL A 131 24.32 -5.42 2.64
N THR A 132 23.33 -6.10 2.08
CA THR A 132 22.02 -6.28 2.73
C THR A 132 22.13 -7.20 3.96
N VAL A 133 22.94 -8.25 3.91
CA VAL A 133 23.10 -9.19 5.04
C VAL A 133 24.21 -8.81 6.01
N ASP A 134 24.96 -7.74 5.74
CA ASP A 134 25.99 -7.26 6.67
C ASP A 134 25.33 -6.79 7.98
N PRO A 135 25.71 -7.35 9.16
CA PRO A 135 25.17 -6.92 10.45
C PRO A 135 25.37 -5.43 10.76
N LYS A 136 26.28 -4.75 10.06
CA LYS A 136 26.51 -3.30 10.19
C LYS A 136 25.53 -2.46 9.38
N THR A 137 24.81 -3.07 8.44
CA THR A 137 23.81 -2.36 7.62
C THR A 137 22.52 -2.19 8.43
N PRO A 138 22.08 -0.97 8.70
CA PRO A 138 20.84 -0.71 9.45
C PRO A 138 19.62 -0.89 8.53
N THR A 139 19.30 -2.13 8.18
CA THR A 139 18.21 -2.47 7.28
C THR A 139 17.17 -3.37 7.94
N ALA A 140 15.88 -3.10 7.67
CA ALA A 140 14.79 -3.99 8.03
C ALA A 140 14.58 -5.14 7.02
N TYR A 141 15.30 -5.13 5.89
CA TYR A 141 15.04 -6.03 4.74
C TYR A 141 16.01 -7.21 4.64
N ALA A 142 16.90 -7.42 5.63
CA ALA A 142 17.85 -8.53 5.61
C ALA A 142 17.18 -9.91 5.81
N GLY A 143 16.00 -9.97 6.44
CA GLY A 143 15.38 -11.21 6.92
C GLY A 143 15.28 -12.33 5.89
N ASP A 144 14.85 -12.02 4.67
CA ASP A 144 14.71 -12.98 3.58
C ASP A 144 16.07 -13.39 3.00
N PHE A 145 16.98 -12.43 2.88
CA PHE A 145 18.33 -12.68 2.35
C PHE A 145 19.22 -13.47 3.31
N LEU A 146 18.97 -13.39 4.62
CA LEU A 146 19.66 -14.23 5.63
C LEU A 146 19.29 -15.71 5.53
N LYS A 147 18.25 -16.08 4.78
CA LYS A 147 17.90 -17.48 4.47
C LYS A 147 18.73 -18.06 3.32
N VAL A 148 19.47 -17.25 2.59
CA VAL A 148 20.35 -17.68 1.51
C VAL A 148 21.56 -18.37 2.09
N LYS A 149 21.74 -19.64 1.74
CA LYS A 149 22.92 -20.44 2.14
C LYS A 149 24.16 -20.07 1.33
N GLN A 150 23.98 -19.90 0.04
CA GLN A 150 25.05 -19.59 -0.91
C GLN A 150 24.52 -18.79 -2.08
N ILE A 151 25.27 -17.77 -2.47
CA ILE A 151 25.08 -17.05 -3.73
C ILE A 151 26.39 -17.02 -4.49
N GLU A 152 26.35 -17.30 -5.80
CA GLU A 152 27.51 -17.30 -6.67
C GLU A 152 27.18 -16.76 -8.06
N ALA A 153 28.11 -16.03 -8.65
CA ALA A 153 28.09 -15.72 -10.07
C ALA A 153 28.75 -16.88 -10.82
N LEU A 154 28.02 -17.51 -11.73
CA LEU A 154 28.55 -18.56 -12.60
C LEU A 154 29.32 -17.95 -13.77
N ASP A 155 28.86 -16.78 -14.21
CA ASP A 155 29.47 -15.89 -15.16
C ASP A 155 28.94 -14.46 -14.94
N ASP A 156 29.27 -13.49 -15.80
CA ASP A 156 28.85 -12.10 -15.67
C ASP A 156 27.33 -11.89 -15.75
N TYR A 157 26.57 -12.86 -16.25
CA TYR A 157 25.12 -12.76 -16.48
C TYR A 157 24.31 -13.92 -15.91
N THR A 158 24.95 -14.76 -15.06
CA THR A 158 24.25 -15.89 -14.43
C THR A 158 24.53 -15.91 -12.93
N VAL A 159 23.47 -15.79 -12.13
CA VAL A 159 23.54 -15.83 -10.66
C VAL A 159 22.78 -17.04 -10.15
N ARG A 160 23.44 -17.87 -9.35
CA ARG A 160 22.83 -18.99 -8.67
C ARG A 160 22.72 -18.73 -7.19
N VAL A 161 21.51 -18.97 -6.66
CA VAL A 161 21.18 -18.82 -5.24
C VAL A 161 20.73 -20.16 -4.70
N ARG A 162 21.25 -20.56 -3.54
CA ARG A 162 20.88 -21.78 -2.83
C ARG A 162 20.35 -21.48 -1.44
N TYR A 163 19.37 -22.25 -1.04
CA TYR A 163 18.72 -22.21 0.26
C TYR A 163 18.89 -23.55 0.98
N ASP A 164 18.92 -23.56 2.32
CA ASP A 164 18.93 -24.80 3.10
C ASP A 164 17.53 -25.42 3.24
N THR A 165 16.51 -24.57 3.24
CA THR A 165 15.09 -24.95 3.31
C THR A 165 14.33 -24.26 2.20
N PRO A 166 13.27 -24.89 1.64
CA PRO A 166 12.42 -24.23 0.66
C PRO A 166 11.88 -22.90 1.22
N PHE A 167 11.96 -21.84 0.41
CA PHE A 167 11.51 -20.50 0.80
C PHE A 167 10.67 -19.89 -0.32
N ALA A 168 9.35 -19.98 -0.21
CA ALA A 168 8.43 -19.58 -1.27
C ALA A 168 8.48 -18.08 -1.64
N PRO A 169 8.71 -17.13 -0.70
CA PRO A 169 8.93 -15.73 -1.05
C PRO A 169 10.26 -15.46 -1.76
N ALA A 170 11.18 -16.46 -1.85
CA ALA A 170 12.52 -16.26 -2.39
C ALA A 170 12.55 -15.52 -3.73
N LEU A 171 11.72 -15.95 -4.69
CA LEU A 171 11.71 -15.31 -6.00
C LEU A 171 11.34 -13.83 -5.90
N MET A 172 10.33 -13.49 -5.09
CA MET A 172 9.88 -12.11 -4.90
C MET A 172 10.89 -11.26 -4.14
N SER A 173 11.62 -11.83 -3.18
CA SER A 173 12.68 -11.11 -2.44
C SER A 173 13.74 -10.53 -3.38
N TRP A 174 14.02 -11.22 -4.51
CA TRP A 174 14.92 -10.73 -5.56
C TRP A 174 14.30 -9.64 -6.46
N GLY A 175 13.05 -9.27 -6.23
CA GLY A 175 12.45 -8.02 -6.73
C GLY A 175 12.93 -6.76 -6.00
N SER A 176 13.65 -6.91 -4.89
CA SER A 176 14.34 -5.81 -4.21
C SER A 176 15.38 -5.17 -5.13
N ALA A 177 15.52 -3.85 -5.01
CA ALA A 177 16.39 -3.07 -5.87
C ALA A 177 17.86 -3.52 -5.78
N VAL A 178 18.48 -3.73 -6.94
CA VAL A 178 19.92 -3.99 -7.04
C VAL A 178 20.68 -2.66 -6.98
N LEU A 179 21.82 -2.64 -6.29
CA LEU A 179 22.69 -1.49 -6.10
C LEU A 179 23.99 -1.63 -6.91
N PRO A 180 24.58 -0.51 -7.38
CA PRO A 180 25.82 -0.54 -8.19
C PRO A 180 27.03 -0.94 -7.34
N ALA A 181 27.62 -2.10 -7.62
CA ALA A 181 28.76 -2.64 -6.88
C ALA A 181 29.91 -1.64 -6.78
N HIS A 182 30.23 -0.94 -7.85
CA HIS A 182 31.32 0.03 -7.91
C HIS A 182 31.12 1.28 -7.00
N LEU A 183 29.89 1.50 -6.55
CA LEU A 183 29.57 2.62 -5.62
C LEU A 183 29.36 2.16 -4.19
N ILE A 184 29.18 0.85 -3.92
CA ILE A 184 28.87 0.35 -2.57
C ILE A 184 29.99 -0.54 -1.99
N GLU A 185 30.72 -1.30 -2.80
CA GLU A 185 31.75 -2.22 -2.30
C GLU A 185 32.86 -1.49 -1.52
N GLY A 186 33.15 -2.01 -0.32
CA GLY A 186 34.17 -1.46 0.58
C GLY A 186 33.79 -0.12 1.23
N LYS A 187 32.54 0.33 1.11
CA LYS A 187 32.05 1.59 1.67
C LYS A 187 31.01 1.35 2.77
N ASP A 188 30.94 2.28 3.71
CA ASP A 188 29.86 2.33 4.69
C ASP A 188 28.55 2.73 3.97
N ILE A 189 27.62 1.79 3.86
CA ILE A 189 26.36 2.02 3.16
C ILE A 189 25.48 3.06 3.86
N ALA A 190 25.55 3.15 5.20
CA ALA A 190 24.75 4.11 5.97
C ALA A 190 25.15 5.57 5.70
N ARG A 191 26.41 5.81 5.24
CA ARG A 191 26.94 7.13 4.89
C ARG A 191 27.18 7.31 3.39
N ASN A 192 26.66 6.39 2.58
CA ASN A 192 26.91 6.40 1.14
C ASN A 192 26.17 7.55 0.46
N PRO A 193 26.82 8.31 -0.46
CA PRO A 193 26.19 9.40 -1.21
C PRO A 193 24.96 8.99 -2.02
N LEU A 194 24.79 7.71 -2.35
CA LEU A 194 23.58 7.18 -2.99
C LEU A 194 22.30 7.48 -2.19
N SER A 195 22.42 7.73 -0.89
CA SER A 195 21.28 8.14 -0.04
C SER A 195 20.61 9.45 -0.49
N ARG A 196 21.35 10.29 -1.21
CA ARG A 196 20.88 11.60 -1.71
C ARG A 196 21.01 11.74 -3.23
N MET A 197 21.91 11.01 -3.85
CA MET A 197 22.23 11.04 -5.29
C MET A 197 22.24 9.61 -5.84
N PRO A 198 21.07 8.96 -5.99
CA PRO A 198 20.99 7.58 -6.39
C PRO A 198 21.44 7.38 -7.85
N VAL A 199 22.12 6.27 -8.08
CA VAL A 199 22.52 5.78 -9.40
C VAL A 199 21.91 4.39 -9.56
N GLY A 200 20.94 4.25 -10.47
CA GLY A 200 20.20 3.02 -10.72
C GLY A 200 20.27 2.56 -12.17
N THR A 201 19.42 1.60 -12.50
CA THR A 201 19.22 1.07 -13.86
C THR A 201 17.85 1.45 -14.42
N GLY A 202 17.02 2.13 -13.61
CA GLY A 202 15.61 2.37 -13.83
C GLY A 202 15.29 3.35 -14.96
N PRO A 203 13.96 3.54 -15.20
CA PRO A 203 13.46 4.39 -16.29
C PRO A 203 13.75 5.88 -16.11
N TYR A 204 14.06 6.31 -14.89
CA TYR A 204 14.38 7.71 -14.59
C TYR A 204 15.72 7.82 -13.86
N ARG A 205 16.50 8.86 -14.21
CA ARG A 205 17.77 9.24 -13.60
C ARG A 205 17.54 10.36 -12.60
N PHE A 206 18.24 10.34 -11.48
CA PHE A 206 18.20 11.41 -10.50
C PHE A 206 18.74 12.73 -11.09
N LYS A 207 18.04 13.83 -10.81
CA LYS A 207 18.47 15.19 -11.20
C LYS A 207 18.79 16.05 -9.97
N GLU A 208 17.84 16.21 -9.06
CA GLU A 208 18.04 17.04 -7.87
C GLU A 208 17.08 16.65 -6.72
N TRP A 209 17.48 16.96 -5.51
CA TRP A 209 16.64 16.89 -4.32
C TRP A 209 16.83 18.15 -3.48
N VAL A 210 15.82 18.98 -3.39
CA VAL A 210 15.72 20.14 -2.51
C VAL A 210 14.86 19.77 -1.32
N THR A 211 15.50 19.53 -0.19
CA THR A 211 14.84 19.02 1.03
C THR A 211 13.63 19.87 1.42
N GLY A 212 12.51 19.20 1.73
CA GLY A 212 11.24 19.83 2.09
C GLY A 212 10.52 20.53 0.94
N GLN A 213 11.03 20.47 -0.30
CA GLN A 213 10.43 21.14 -1.45
C GLN A 213 10.13 20.18 -2.60
N LYS A 214 11.15 19.51 -3.14
CA LYS A 214 10.98 18.63 -4.30
C LYS A 214 12.12 17.63 -4.48
N ILE A 215 11.79 16.53 -5.17
CA ILE A 215 12.74 15.60 -5.77
C ILE A 215 12.44 15.56 -7.28
N ALA A 216 13.45 15.74 -8.12
CA ALA A 216 13.29 15.76 -9.57
C ALA A 216 14.13 14.67 -10.24
N LEU A 217 13.52 13.98 -11.20
CA LEU A 217 14.10 12.93 -12.02
C LEU A 217 13.96 13.29 -13.50
N VAL A 218 14.87 12.81 -14.34
CA VAL A 218 14.81 12.93 -15.80
C VAL A 218 14.75 11.54 -16.44
N SER A 219 14.09 11.41 -17.58
CA SER A 219 13.97 10.13 -18.29
C SER A 219 15.35 9.56 -18.64
N ASN A 220 15.47 8.24 -18.51
CA ASN A 220 16.64 7.48 -18.95
C ASN A 220 16.48 7.10 -20.44
N PRO A 221 17.23 7.71 -21.38
CA PRO A 221 17.10 7.40 -22.80
C PRO A 221 17.55 5.97 -23.15
N ASP A 222 18.43 5.38 -22.32
CA ASP A 222 19.02 4.05 -22.50
C ASP A 222 18.32 2.97 -21.67
N TYR A 223 17.09 3.24 -21.17
CA TYR A 223 16.36 2.25 -20.37
C TYR A 223 16.05 1.00 -21.20
N PHE A 224 16.35 -0.17 -20.66
CA PHE A 224 16.32 -1.43 -21.41
C PHE A 224 14.92 -1.87 -21.87
N GLU A 225 13.83 -1.38 -21.24
CA GLU A 225 12.45 -1.57 -21.71
C GLU A 225 11.94 -0.43 -22.61
N GLY A 226 12.82 0.46 -23.03
CA GLY A 226 12.53 1.64 -23.84
C GLY A 226 12.43 2.93 -23.03
N ARG A 227 12.83 4.03 -23.66
CA ARG A 227 12.77 5.35 -23.05
C ARG A 227 11.35 5.72 -22.65
N PRO A 228 11.10 6.20 -21.40
CA PRO A 228 9.81 6.76 -21.02
C PRO A 228 9.38 7.91 -21.94
N TYR A 229 8.08 8.01 -22.25
CA TYR A 229 7.57 9.12 -23.06
C TYR A 229 7.65 10.46 -22.33
N ILE A 230 7.43 10.47 -21.00
CA ILE A 230 7.50 11.67 -20.16
C ILE A 230 8.96 11.97 -19.84
N ASP A 231 9.42 13.20 -20.15
CA ASP A 231 10.82 13.60 -20.00
C ASP A 231 11.26 13.76 -18.55
N GLY A 232 10.35 14.07 -17.64
CA GLY A 232 10.67 14.29 -16.24
C GLY A 232 9.56 13.90 -15.28
N TYR A 233 9.99 13.58 -14.07
CA TYR A 233 9.12 13.34 -12.93
C TYR A 233 9.56 14.24 -11.78
N VAL A 234 8.64 14.98 -11.19
CA VAL A 234 8.89 15.86 -10.05
C VAL A 234 7.92 15.51 -8.93
N MET A 235 8.45 15.07 -7.80
CA MET A 235 7.68 14.96 -6.58
C MET A 235 7.81 16.25 -5.78
N ARG A 236 6.69 16.97 -5.60
CA ARG A 236 6.60 18.17 -4.78
C ARG A 236 6.18 17.81 -3.35
N ILE A 237 6.92 18.31 -2.38
CA ILE A 237 6.60 18.08 -0.97
C ILE A 237 5.65 19.16 -0.48
N ILE A 238 4.42 18.76 -0.18
CA ILE A 238 3.34 19.66 0.26
C ILE A 238 2.67 18.97 1.46
N PRO A 239 3.10 19.26 2.69
CA PRO A 239 2.67 18.52 3.88
C PRO A 239 1.18 18.63 4.21
N ASP A 240 0.52 19.71 3.78
CA ASP A 240 -0.91 19.92 3.98
C ASP A 240 -1.71 19.46 2.76
N THR A 241 -2.60 18.48 2.97
CA THR A 241 -3.42 17.88 1.90
C THR A 241 -4.44 18.84 1.29
N ALA A 242 -4.92 19.84 2.04
CA ALA A 242 -5.82 20.85 1.51
C ALA A 242 -5.06 21.82 0.58
N THR A 243 -3.86 22.22 0.98
CA THR A 243 -2.94 23.01 0.13
C THR A 243 -2.57 22.23 -1.13
N MET A 244 -2.25 20.94 -1.01
CA MET A 244 -1.95 20.08 -2.17
C MET A 244 -3.14 20.01 -3.13
N PHE A 245 -4.37 19.93 -2.62
CA PHE A 245 -5.57 19.96 -3.45
C PHE A 245 -5.79 21.31 -4.16
N LEU A 246 -5.45 22.43 -3.52
CA LEU A 246 -5.48 23.74 -4.17
C LEU A 246 -4.42 23.83 -5.29
N GLU A 247 -3.22 23.31 -5.06
CA GLU A 247 -2.17 23.21 -6.09
C GLU A 247 -2.60 22.33 -7.27
N LEU A 248 -3.27 21.21 -7.02
CA LEU A 248 -3.87 20.39 -8.09
C LEU A 248 -4.86 21.22 -8.94
N ARG A 249 -5.75 21.97 -8.29
CA ARG A 249 -6.73 22.84 -8.98
C ARG A 249 -6.06 23.94 -9.80
N ALA A 250 -4.98 24.50 -9.30
CA ALA A 250 -4.18 25.53 -9.96
C ALA A 250 -3.28 25.00 -11.09
N GLY A 251 -3.11 23.67 -11.18
CA GLY A 251 -2.23 23.02 -12.15
C GLY A 251 -0.75 23.01 -11.73
N GLY A 252 -0.45 23.29 -10.46
CA GLY A 252 0.87 23.16 -9.87
C GLY A 252 1.26 21.73 -9.51
N VAL A 253 0.26 20.83 -9.46
CA VAL A 253 0.41 19.37 -9.29
C VAL A 253 -0.47 18.69 -10.33
N ASP A 254 0.00 17.62 -10.93
CA ASP A 254 -0.72 16.82 -11.92
C ASP A 254 -1.39 15.58 -11.33
N GLN A 255 -0.81 15.04 -10.27
CA GLN A 255 -1.25 13.81 -9.61
C GLN A 255 -1.20 13.94 -8.10
N MET A 256 -2.24 13.44 -7.42
CA MET A 256 -2.26 13.20 -5.98
C MET A 256 -3.28 12.11 -5.63
N ASN A 257 -3.24 11.60 -4.40
CA ASN A 257 -4.31 10.78 -3.86
C ASN A 257 -5.33 11.68 -3.14
N LEU A 258 -6.60 11.52 -3.50
CA LEU A 258 -7.71 12.29 -2.89
C LEU A 258 -8.14 11.67 -1.55
N SER A 259 -8.57 12.52 -0.62
CA SER A 259 -9.37 12.06 0.50
C SER A 259 -10.77 11.62 0.03
N PRO A 260 -11.50 10.81 0.80
CA PRO A 260 -12.87 10.43 0.46
C PRO A 260 -13.79 11.63 0.21
N LEU A 261 -13.66 12.68 1.01
CA LEU A 261 -14.44 13.92 0.86
C LEU A 261 -14.11 14.66 -0.46
N GLN A 262 -12.82 14.79 -0.77
CA GLN A 262 -12.38 15.38 -2.04
C GLN A 262 -12.90 14.56 -3.21
N TYR A 263 -12.77 13.23 -3.17
CA TYR A 263 -13.21 12.34 -4.25
C TYR A 263 -14.71 12.42 -4.51
N LYS A 264 -15.54 12.37 -3.45
CA LYS A 264 -17.01 12.29 -3.56
C LYS A 264 -17.70 13.64 -3.72
N ARG A 265 -17.10 14.74 -3.22
CA ARG A 265 -17.81 16.02 -3.15
C ARG A 265 -17.07 17.19 -3.80
N GLN A 266 -15.75 17.27 -3.66
CA GLN A 266 -15.03 18.47 -4.11
C GLN A 266 -14.60 18.38 -5.57
N THR A 267 -14.57 17.17 -6.16
CA THR A 267 -14.18 16.94 -7.56
C THR A 267 -15.34 16.60 -8.50
N GLU A 268 -16.61 16.80 -8.07
CA GLU A 268 -17.81 16.49 -8.87
C GLU A 268 -18.29 17.68 -9.73
N ASN A 269 -17.45 18.68 -9.97
CA ASN A 269 -17.79 19.85 -10.79
C ASN A 269 -17.16 19.78 -12.19
N ASN A 270 -17.59 20.70 -13.09
CA ASN A 270 -17.15 20.72 -14.48
C ASN A 270 -15.64 20.95 -14.66
N LEU A 271 -14.99 21.70 -13.75
CA LEU A 271 -13.55 21.92 -13.78
C LEU A 271 -12.79 20.59 -13.70
N PHE A 272 -13.13 19.77 -12.70
CA PHE A 272 -12.47 18.49 -12.49
C PHE A 272 -12.82 17.48 -13.59
N ARG A 273 -14.08 17.36 -13.99
CA ARG A 273 -14.49 16.43 -15.07
C ARG A 273 -13.80 16.73 -16.41
N LYS A 274 -13.51 18.00 -16.70
CA LYS A 274 -12.82 18.39 -17.94
C LYS A 274 -11.32 18.16 -17.86
N ASN A 275 -10.70 18.52 -16.74
CA ASN A 275 -9.24 18.65 -16.64
C ASN A 275 -8.55 17.47 -15.95
N PHE A 276 -9.31 16.55 -15.35
CA PHE A 276 -8.74 15.44 -14.59
C PHE A 276 -9.45 14.13 -14.88
N ARG A 277 -8.75 13.00 -14.56
CA ARG A 277 -9.31 11.65 -14.51
C ARG A 277 -9.15 11.13 -13.09
N LYS A 278 -10.23 10.59 -12.52
CA LYS A 278 -10.24 9.93 -11.20
C LYS A 278 -10.21 8.44 -11.41
N TYR A 279 -9.41 7.78 -10.62
CA TYR A 279 -9.35 6.30 -10.58
C TYR A 279 -9.81 5.82 -9.21
N ARG A 280 -10.28 4.58 -9.16
CA ARG A 280 -10.73 3.95 -7.93
C ARG A 280 -10.46 2.45 -8.03
N TYR A 281 -9.74 1.93 -7.08
CA TYR A 281 -9.52 0.49 -6.92
C TYR A 281 -9.20 0.19 -5.45
N LEU A 282 -9.49 -1.05 -5.02
CA LEU A 282 -9.23 -1.45 -3.64
C LEU A 282 -7.71 -1.41 -3.36
N ALA A 283 -7.30 -0.68 -2.34
CA ALA A 283 -5.88 -0.52 -2.01
C ALA A 283 -5.27 -1.84 -1.49
N PHE A 284 -3.97 -2.02 -1.68
CA PHE A 284 -3.20 -3.05 -0.98
C PHE A 284 -2.85 -2.56 0.44
N ALA A 285 -3.87 -2.31 1.23
CA ALA A 285 -3.73 -1.83 2.60
C ALA A 285 -4.99 -2.18 3.41
N TYR A 286 -4.85 -2.26 4.72
CA TYR A 286 -5.99 -2.33 5.62
C TYR A 286 -5.76 -1.45 6.85
N THR A 287 -6.86 -0.99 7.45
CA THR A 287 -6.85 -0.22 8.70
C THR A 287 -7.45 -1.07 9.82
N TYR A 288 -6.90 -0.95 11.01
CA TYR A 288 -7.27 -1.77 12.16
C TYR A 288 -7.19 -0.99 13.47
N LEU A 289 -7.89 -1.48 14.47
CA LEU A 289 -7.65 -1.18 15.90
C LEU A 289 -6.82 -2.33 16.47
N GLY A 290 -5.56 -2.10 16.78
CA GLY A 290 -4.62 -3.07 17.35
C GLY A 290 -4.53 -2.92 18.87
N TYR A 291 -4.41 -4.04 19.57
CA TYR A 291 -4.35 -4.08 21.03
C TYR A 291 -2.96 -4.44 21.52
N ASN A 292 -2.44 -3.74 22.52
CA ASN A 292 -1.25 -4.20 23.21
C ASN A 292 -1.60 -5.40 24.08
N LEU A 293 -1.25 -6.60 23.66
CA LEU A 293 -1.62 -7.84 24.34
C LEU A 293 -0.81 -8.10 25.64
N LYS A 294 0.14 -7.22 25.97
CA LYS A 294 0.74 -7.16 27.31
C LYS A 294 -0.12 -6.42 28.32
N ASN A 295 -1.10 -5.61 27.84
CA ASN A 295 -2.05 -4.95 28.71
C ASN A 295 -3.10 -5.98 29.19
N PRO A 296 -3.29 -6.17 30.53
CA PRO A 296 -4.22 -7.14 31.10
C PRO A 296 -5.68 -6.99 30.64
N LEU A 297 -6.08 -5.82 30.16
CA LEU A 297 -7.41 -5.59 29.59
C LEU A 297 -7.66 -6.43 28.34
N PHE A 298 -6.63 -6.69 27.53
CA PHE A 298 -6.75 -7.30 26.22
C PHE A 298 -6.21 -8.74 26.14
N THR A 299 -5.80 -9.35 27.24
CA THR A 299 -5.29 -10.73 27.24
C THR A 299 -6.40 -11.75 26.95
N ASP A 300 -7.62 -11.51 27.44
CA ASP A 300 -8.78 -12.37 27.17
C ASP A 300 -9.34 -12.09 25.75
N ARG A 301 -9.36 -13.12 24.90
CA ARG A 301 -9.89 -13.00 23.52
C ARG A 301 -11.36 -12.60 23.49
N ARG A 302 -12.16 -12.98 24.50
CA ARG A 302 -13.58 -12.61 24.59
C ARG A 302 -13.77 -11.11 24.66
N VAL A 303 -12.84 -10.41 25.33
CA VAL A 303 -12.84 -8.93 25.42
C VAL A 303 -12.57 -8.34 24.03
N ARG A 304 -11.58 -8.85 23.30
CA ARG A 304 -11.25 -8.35 21.94
C ARG A 304 -12.37 -8.64 20.94
N GLN A 305 -12.96 -9.83 21.02
CA GLN A 305 -14.14 -10.18 20.23
C GLN A 305 -15.33 -9.26 20.57
N ALA A 306 -15.57 -8.98 21.86
CA ALA A 306 -16.62 -8.07 22.29
C ALA A 306 -16.44 -6.67 21.72
N ILE A 307 -15.22 -6.12 21.77
CA ILE A 307 -14.91 -4.82 21.15
C ILE A 307 -15.18 -4.88 19.64
N THR A 308 -14.81 -5.97 18.99
CA THR A 308 -15.04 -6.16 17.54
C THR A 308 -16.54 -6.20 17.19
N TYR A 309 -17.37 -6.89 17.96
CA TYR A 309 -18.83 -6.89 17.80
C TYR A 309 -19.47 -5.52 18.08
N ALA A 310 -18.84 -4.72 18.93
CA ALA A 310 -19.33 -3.40 19.34
C ALA A 310 -19.04 -2.30 18.31
N ILE A 311 -18.21 -2.57 17.30
CA ILE A 311 -17.80 -1.57 16.31
C ILE A 311 -18.60 -1.76 15.01
N ASP A 312 -19.47 -0.79 14.66
CA ASP A 312 -20.16 -0.72 13.37
C ASP A 312 -19.20 -0.22 12.30
N ARG A 313 -18.54 -1.18 11.62
CA ARG A 313 -17.61 -0.88 10.51
C ARG A 313 -18.31 -0.28 9.30
N GLU A 314 -19.58 -0.63 9.09
CA GLU A 314 -20.38 -0.04 8.01
C GLU A 314 -20.68 1.43 8.29
N GLU A 315 -20.90 1.82 9.55
CA GLU A 315 -21.03 3.23 9.94
C GLU A 315 -19.72 3.98 9.63
N ILE A 316 -18.57 3.41 9.99
CA ILE A 316 -17.25 3.99 9.69
C ILE A 316 -17.09 4.15 8.17
N ILE A 317 -17.38 3.11 7.38
CA ILE A 317 -17.26 3.18 5.92
C ILE A 317 -18.23 4.21 5.32
N ARG A 318 -19.47 4.26 5.79
CA ARG A 318 -20.45 5.27 5.30
C ARG A 318 -20.08 6.68 5.73
N GLY A 319 -19.73 6.86 7.01
CA GLY A 319 -19.53 8.20 7.61
C GLY A 319 -18.16 8.80 7.33
N VAL A 320 -17.10 8.00 7.40
CA VAL A 320 -15.72 8.46 7.25
C VAL A 320 -15.21 8.26 5.82
N LEU A 321 -15.43 7.06 5.25
CA LEU A 321 -14.93 6.75 3.91
C LEU A 321 -15.93 7.11 2.80
N LEU A 322 -17.15 7.52 3.12
CA LEU A 322 -18.20 7.87 2.15
C LEU A 322 -18.49 6.72 1.16
N GLY A 323 -18.41 5.47 1.64
CA GLY A 323 -18.59 4.27 0.84
C GLY A 323 -17.36 3.87 0.00
N LEU A 324 -16.19 4.45 0.25
CA LEU A 324 -14.95 4.20 -0.50
C LEU A 324 -14.04 3.24 0.27
N GLY A 325 -14.48 1.99 0.35
CA GLY A 325 -13.79 0.89 1.02
C GLY A 325 -14.72 -0.27 1.28
N LYS A 326 -14.16 -1.35 1.84
CA LYS A 326 -14.90 -2.56 2.23
C LYS A 326 -14.53 -2.96 3.66
N PRO A 327 -15.45 -3.55 4.45
CA PRO A 327 -15.09 -4.12 5.74
C PRO A 327 -13.98 -5.16 5.58
N ALA A 328 -13.00 -5.14 6.47
CA ALA A 328 -11.93 -6.14 6.49
C ALA A 328 -12.28 -7.28 7.44
N ALA A 329 -12.05 -8.53 7.01
CA ALA A 329 -12.18 -9.74 7.82
C ALA A 329 -10.82 -10.24 8.35
N GLY A 330 -9.72 -9.80 7.73
CA GLY A 330 -8.36 -10.25 8.03
C GLY A 330 -7.31 -9.39 7.34
N PRO A 331 -6.04 -9.84 7.35
CA PRO A 331 -4.92 -9.05 6.87
C PRO A 331 -4.72 -9.08 5.35
N LEU A 332 -5.46 -9.89 4.60
CA LEU A 332 -5.26 -10.05 3.18
C LEU A 332 -6.35 -9.35 2.35
N LYS A 333 -5.94 -8.80 1.21
CA LYS A 333 -6.80 -8.03 0.32
C LYS A 333 -7.80 -8.94 -0.40
N PRO A 334 -9.11 -8.63 -0.37
CA PRO A 334 -10.11 -9.31 -1.19
C PRO A 334 -9.77 -9.29 -2.68
N GLY A 335 -9.98 -10.44 -3.35
CA GLY A 335 -9.66 -10.61 -4.76
C GLY A 335 -8.20 -11.00 -5.05
N THR A 336 -7.37 -11.24 -4.02
CA THR A 336 -6.07 -11.90 -4.20
C THR A 336 -6.18 -13.41 -3.98
N TRP A 337 -5.25 -14.18 -4.55
CA TRP A 337 -5.30 -15.63 -4.49
C TRP A 337 -5.27 -16.21 -3.06
N ALA A 338 -4.64 -15.50 -2.13
CA ALA A 338 -4.48 -15.95 -0.74
C ALA A 338 -5.64 -15.51 0.18
N HIS A 339 -6.52 -14.61 -0.27
CA HIS A 339 -7.65 -14.14 0.54
C HIS A 339 -8.67 -15.26 0.77
N ASN A 340 -9.12 -15.44 2.02
CA ASN A 340 -10.17 -16.41 2.35
C ASN A 340 -11.56 -15.78 2.12
N ASP A 341 -12.18 -16.07 0.96
CA ASP A 341 -13.50 -15.53 0.59
C ASP A 341 -14.65 -16.06 1.47
N ASN A 342 -14.43 -17.17 2.19
CA ASN A 342 -15.43 -17.73 3.12
C ASN A 342 -15.44 -16.96 4.46
N LEU A 343 -14.36 -16.27 4.80
CA LEU A 343 -14.26 -15.50 6.04
C LEU A 343 -15.07 -14.22 5.92
N LYS A 344 -15.99 -14.01 6.87
CA LYS A 344 -16.82 -12.81 6.93
C LYS A 344 -16.37 -11.90 8.08
N PRO A 345 -16.40 -10.58 7.90
CA PRO A 345 -16.24 -9.66 9.03
C PRO A 345 -17.29 -9.93 10.11
N TYR A 346 -16.90 -9.78 11.37
CA TYR A 346 -17.86 -9.84 12.48
C TYR A 346 -19.01 -8.85 12.23
N PRO A 347 -20.29 -9.24 12.44
CA PRO A 347 -21.39 -8.29 12.34
C PRO A 347 -21.35 -7.29 13.52
N TYR A 348 -21.95 -6.12 13.33
CA TYR A 348 -22.22 -5.23 14.47
C TYR A 348 -23.31 -5.84 15.34
N ASP A 349 -22.95 -6.23 16.55
CA ASP A 349 -23.87 -6.87 17.54
C ASP A 349 -23.51 -6.44 18.96
N PRO A 350 -24.01 -5.28 19.43
CA PRO A 350 -23.78 -4.82 20.78
C PRO A 350 -24.33 -5.75 21.87
N ALA A 351 -25.36 -6.55 21.56
CA ALA A 351 -25.92 -7.51 22.52
C ALA A 351 -24.93 -8.66 22.75
N ARG A 352 -24.36 -9.21 21.68
CA ARG A 352 -23.31 -10.22 21.77
C ARG A 352 -22.05 -9.67 22.45
N ALA A 353 -21.69 -8.41 22.15
CA ALA A 353 -20.58 -7.73 22.82
C ALA A 353 -20.76 -7.69 24.34
N LYS A 354 -21.95 -7.26 24.81
CA LYS A 354 -22.28 -7.25 26.25
C LYS A 354 -22.21 -8.63 26.88
N ALA A 355 -22.72 -9.66 26.20
CA ALA A 355 -22.66 -11.04 26.68
C ALA A 355 -21.22 -11.51 26.87
N LEU A 356 -20.34 -11.30 25.86
CA LEU A 356 -18.92 -11.68 25.93
C LEU A 356 -18.17 -10.92 27.04
N LEU A 357 -18.46 -9.62 27.24
CA LEU A 357 -17.89 -8.85 28.34
C LEU A 357 -18.31 -9.41 29.70
N ALA A 358 -19.59 -9.78 29.85
CA ALA A 358 -20.09 -10.39 31.06
C ALA A 358 -19.45 -11.77 31.32
N GLU A 359 -19.30 -12.61 30.28
CA GLU A 359 -18.58 -13.89 30.34
C GLU A 359 -17.10 -13.71 30.74
N ALA A 360 -16.48 -12.58 30.36
CA ALA A 360 -15.12 -12.20 30.72
C ALA A 360 -15.01 -11.51 32.09
N GLY A 361 -16.11 -11.42 32.83
CA GLY A 361 -16.14 -10.85 34.20
C GLY A 361 -16.45 -9.36 34.30
N TRP A 362 -16.67 -8.66 33.17
CA TRP A 362 -17.03 -7.25 33.12
C TRP A 362 -18.55 -7.09 33.24
N LYS A 363 -19.08 -7.12 34.46
CA LYS A 363 -20.53 -7.14 34.75
C LYS A 363 -21.01 -5.94 35.52
N GLU A 364 -20.18 -5.47 36.44
CA GLU A 364 -20.52 -4.40 37.34
C GLU A 364 -20.26 -3.04 36.68
N ARG A 365 -20.88 -1.99 37.24
CA ARG A 365 -20.65 -0.61 36.82
C ARG A 365 -20.35 0.25 38.03
N ASN A 366 -19.40 1.15 37.86
CA ASN A 366 -19.15 2.19 38.88
C ASN A 366 -20.21 3.30 38.83
N ALA A 367 -20.09 4.29 39.69
CA ALA A 367 -21.01 5.44 39.77
C ALA A 367 -21.12 6.26 38.47
N GLU A 368 -20.10 6.17 37.60
CA GLU A 368 -20.06 6.86 36.29
C GLU A 368 -20.64 5.99 35.15
N GLY A 369 -21.17 4.80 35.47
CA GLY A 369 -21.72 3.86 34.50
C GLY A 369 -20.66 3.05 33.72
N ILE A 370 -19.39 3.13 34.11
CA ILE A 370 -18.29 2.40 33.45
C ILE A 370 -18.25 0.97 33.97
N LEU A 371 -18.08 -0.01 33.04
CA LEU A 371 -17.89 -1.41 33.40
C LEU A 371 -16.66 -1.59 34.28
N THR A 372 -16.80 -2.45 35.29
CA THR A 372 -15.73 -2.78 36.23
C THR A 372 -15.55 -4.30 36.36
N ARG A 373 -14.33 -4.70 36.68
CA ARG A 373 -13.92 -6.06 37.05
C ARG A 373 -12.94 -5.94 38.22
N ASP A 374 -13.22 -6.61 39.33
CA ASP A 374 -12.39 -6.54 40.53
C ASP A 374 -12.14 -5.10 41.02
N GLY A 375 -13.18 -4.24 40.92
CA GLY A 375 -13.12 -2.81 41.27
C GLY A 375 -12.36 -1.92 40.28
N GLN A 376 -11.73 -2.49 39.25
CA GLN A 376 -10.98 -1.74 38.23
C GLN A 376 -11.91 -1.35 37.08
N PRO A 377 -11.93 -0.08 36.65
CA PRO A 377 -12.76 0.36 35.53
C PRO A 377 -12.20 -0.11 34.20
N PHE A 378 -13.08 -0.42 33.23
CA PHE A 378 -12.68 -0.69 31.85
C PHE A 378 -12.42 0.65 31.17
N ALA A 379 -11.19 1.09 31.23
CA ALA A 379 -10.72 2.33 30.60
C ALA A 379 -9.38 2.12 29.91
N PHE A 380 -9.23 2.67 28.67
CA PHE A 380 -7.99 2.60 27.91
C PHE A 380 -7.84 3.79 26.96
N GLU A 381 -6.63 3.95 26.42
CA GLU A 381 -6.31 4.99 25.45
C GLU A 381 -6.19 4.40 24.03
N ILE A 382 -6.83 5.03 23.03
CA ILE A 382 -6.58 4.79 21.62
C ILE A 382 -5.57 5.83 21.14
N LEU A 383 -4.41 5.37 20.71
CA LEU A 383 -3.35 6.17 20.13
C LEU A 383 -3.46 6.19 18.60
N THR A 384 -3.30 7.37 17.97
CA THR A 384 -3.17 7.50 16.51
C THR A 384 -2.29 8.69 16.15
N ASN A 385 -1.95 8.81 14.86
CA ASN A 385 -1.05 9.86 14.38
C ASN A 385 -1.78 11.13 13.93
N GLN A 386 -1.12 12.25 14.13
CA GLN A 386 -1.53 13.55 13.57
C GLN A 386 -1.51 13.52 12.03
N GLY A 387 -2.36 14.34 11.40
CA GLY A 387 -2.43 14.48 9.95
C GLY A 387 -3.27 13.42 9.24
N ASN A 388 -3.75 12.38 9.95
CA ASN A 388 -4.65 11.38 9.39
C ASN A 388 -6.08 11.54 9.93
N GLU A 389 -6.86 12.40 9.27
CA GLU A 389 -8.27 12.67 9.68
C GLU A 389 -9.16 11.42 9.65
N VAL A 390 -8.89 10.48 8.74
CA VAL A 390 -9.67 9.23 8.65
C VAL A 390 -9.49 8.43 9.94
N ARG A 391 -8.26 8.25 10.41
CA ARG A 391 -7.99 7.53 11.67
C ARG A 391 -8.55 8.25 12.89
N ALA A 392 -8.43 9.57 12.94
CA ALA A 392 -8.98 10.38 14.05
C ALA A 392 -10.51 10.23 14.12
N LYS A 393 -11.23 10.37 13.00
CA LYS A 393 -12.69 10.16 12.95
C LYS A 393 -13.10 8.72 13.27
N CYS A 394 -12.33 7.73 12.86
CA CYS A 394 -12.56 6.34 13.27
C CYS A 394 -12.46 6.20 14.79
N ALA A 395 -11.45 6.82 15.41
CA ALA A 395 -11.28 6.79 16.87
C ALA A 395 -12.48 7.42 17.60
N GLU A 396 -13.01 8.54 17.10
CA GLU A 396 -14.19 9.21 17.66
C GLU A 396 -15.45 8.32 17.60
N ILE A 397 -15.70 7.67 16.46
CA ILE A 397 -16.83 6.75 16.30
C ILE A 397 -16.68 5.55 17.26
N ILE A 398 -15.49 4.95 17.31
CA ILE A 398 -15.20 3.82 18.19
C ILE A 398 -15.34 4.22 19.67
N GLN A 399 -14.85 5.40 20.06
CA GLN A 399 -15.00 5.93 21.42
C GLN A 399 -16.48 6.02 21.81
N ARG A 400 -17.33 6.57 20.93
CA ARG A 400 -18.77 6.67 21.17
C ARG A 400 -19.41 5.30 21.32
N GLN A 401 -19.18 4.39 20.37
CA GLN A 401 -19.80 3.06 20.36
C GLN A 401 -19.38 2.21 21.57
N LEU A 402 -18.12 2.28 21.99
CA LEU A 402 -17.65 1.60 23.20
C LEU A 402 -18.18 2.27 24.47
N GLY A 403 -18.36 3.59 24.45
CA GLY A 403 -18.99 4.34 25.55
C GLY A 403 -20.42 3.89 25.82
N GLU A 404 -21.21 3.54 24.80
CA GLU A 404 -22.56 2.98 24.91
C GLU A 404 -22.59 1.64 25.65
N LEU A 405 -21.49 0.88 25.60
CA LEU A 405 -21.31 -0.34 26.37
C LEU A 405 -20.81 -0.09 27.82
N GLY A 406 -20.39 1.13 28.16
CA GLY A 406 -19.79 1.48 29.43
C GLY A 406 -18.27 1.26 29.45
N ILE A 407 -17.61 1.31 28.31
CA ILE A 407 -16.15 1.30 28.21
C ILE A 407 -15.66 2.75 28.02
N ARG A 408 -14.76 3.20 28.88
CA ARG A 408 -14.17 4.55 28.77
C ARG A 408 -12.97 4.53 27.85
N VAL A 409 -13.03 5.24 26.74
CA VAL A 409 -11.93 5.40 25.80
C VAL A 409 -11.43 6.84 25.80
N LYS A 410 -10.12 7.04 25.88
CA LYS A 410 -9.45 8.31 25.59
C LYS A 410 -8.83 8.24 24.21
N ILE A 411 -8.82 9.35 23.48
CA ILE A 411 -8.13 9.46 22.19
C ILE A 411 -6.89 10.32 22.38
N ARG A 412 -5.76 9.83 21.92
CA ARG A 412 -4.50 10.55 21.88
C ARG A 412 -3.94 10.60 20.48
N ILE A 413 -3.70 11.82 19.99
CA ILE A 413 -3.16 12.07 18.66
C ILE A 413 -1.76 12.64 18.84
N VAL A 414 -0.76 12.03 18.21
CA VAL A 414 0.65 12.43 18.32
C VAL A 414 1.30 12.57 16.94
N GLU A 415 2.36 13.33 16.85
CA GLU A 415 3.14 13.50 15.63
C GLU A 415 3.69 12.14 15.14
N TRP A 416 3.85 11.96 13.81
CA TRP A 416 4.16 10.67 13.20
C TRP A 416 5.47 10.04 13.66
N ALA A 417 6.56 10.82 13.72
CA ALA A 417 7.86 10.26 14.11
C ALA A 417 7.81 9.80 15.58
N ALA A 418 7.27 10.61 16.48
CA ALA A 418 7.06 10.24 17.88
C ALA A 418 6.09 9.05 18.01
N PHE A 419 5.02 9.01 17.20
CA PHE A 419 4.07 7.89 17.18
C PHE A 419 4.80 6.57 16.92
N VAL A 420 5.66 6.51 15.91
CA VAL A 420 6.40 5.29 15.57
C VAL A 420 7.50 5.00 16.59
N THR A 421 8.41 5.97 16.83
CA THR A 421 9.65 5.72 17.58
C THR A 421 9.44 5.63 19.08
N ASP A 422 8.52 6.44 19.64
CA ASP A 422 8.35 6.54 21.10
C ASP A 422 7.21 5.71 21.64
N PHE A 423 6.21 5.41 20.79
CA PHE A 423 5.02 4.66 21.22
C PHE A 423 4.98 3.27 20.59
N ILE A 424 4.92 3.12 19.27
CA ILE A 424 4.73 1.83 18.62
C ILE A 424 5.94 0.92 18.85
N ASN A 425 7.14 1.34 18.48
CA ASN A 425 8.36 0.53 18.63
C ASN A 425 8.66 0.21 20.09
N LYS A 426 8.38 1.14 21.01
CA LYS A 426 8.55 0.92 22.46
C LYS A 426 7.35 0.28 23.14
N ARG A 427 6.27 -0.02 22.39
CA ARG A 427 5.02 -0.65 22.88
C ARG A 427 4.36 0.12 24.03
N ARG A 428 4.45 1.48 23.99
CA ARG A 428 3.88 2.38 24.98
C ARG A 428 2.49 2.86 24.58
N PHE A 429 1.55 1.96 24.42
CA PHE A 429 0.16 2.24 24.07
C PHE A 429 -0.73 1.15 24.66
N ASP A 430 -2.02 1.44 24.88
CA ASP A 430 -3.04 0.45 25.21
C ASP A 430 -3.62 -0.15 23.93
N ALA A 431 -4.16 0.69 23.07
CA ALA A 431 -4.64 0.33 21.75
C ALA A 431 -4.22 1.41 20.72
N THR A 432 -4.15 1.04 19.44
CA THR A 432 -3.76 1.96 18.37
C THR A 432 -4.60 1.78 17.12
N ILE A 433 -4.99 2.88 16.46
CA ILE A 433 -5.52 2.82 15.10
C ILE A 433 -4.38 3.10 14.13
N LEU A 434 -4.07 2.08 13.33
CA LEU A 434 -2.98 2.12 12.35
C LEU A 434 -3.41 1.34 11.09
N GLY A 435 -2.57 1.28 10.09
CA GLY A 435 -2.79 0.49 8.88
C GLY A 435 -1.51 -0.20 8.43
N TRP A 436 -1.68 -1.32 7.75
CA TRP A 436 -0.60 -2.02 7.07
C TRP A 436 -0.77 -1.91 5.56
N THR A 437 0.34 -1.75 4.87
CA THR A 437 0.40 -2.07 3.44
C THR A 437 0.50 -3.59 3.30
N ILE A 438 -0.32 -4.18 2.44
CA ILE A 438 -0.34 -5.61 2.17
C ILE A 438 0.72 -5.90 1.11
N PRO A 439 1.72 -6.75 1.38
CA PRO A 439 2.66 -7.17 0.35
C PRO A 439 1.96 -8.01 -0.72
N MET A 440 2.54 -8.05 -1.92
CA MET A 440 2.00 -8.83 -3.04
C MET A 440 2.09 -10.35 -2.77
N ASP A 441 3.19 -10.83 -2.20
CA ASP A 441 3.23 -12.15 -1.58
C ASP A 441 2.54 -12.08 -0.21
N PRO A 442 1.65 -13.03 0.13
CA PRO A 442 0.92 -13.03 1.39
C PRO A 442 1.78 -13.41 2.62
N ASP A 443 3.08 -13.16 2.59
CA ASP A 443 3.95 -13.43 3.73
C ASP A 443 3.60 -12.53 4.91
N LEU A 444 3.07 -13.14 5.96
CA LEU A 444 2.59 -12.48 7.17
C LEU A 444 3.53 -12.68 8.37
N TYR A 445 4.68 -13.33 8.16
CA TYR A 445 5.58 -13.77 9.24
C TYR A 445 6.04 -12.63 10.14
N ASP A 446 6.55 -11.54 9.56
CA ASP A 446 7.17 -10.47 10.35
C ASP A 446 6.17 -9.70 11.20
N VAL A 447 4.88 -9.68 10.81
CA VAL A 447 3.82 -9.00 11.57
C VAL A 447 3.21 -9.90 12.65
N TRP A 448 3.15 -11.22 12.41
CA TRP A 448 2.34 -12.10 13.25
C TRP A 448 3.10 -13.19 14.00
N HIS A 449 4.31 -13.58 13.55
CA HIS A 449 5.07 -14.63 14.21
C HIS A 449 5.55 -14.21 15.60
N SER A 450 5.49 -15.12 16.57
CA SER A 450 5.84 -14.85 17.98
C SER A 450 7.30 -14.45 18.21
N SER A 451 8.23 -14.84 17.30
CA SER A 451 9.62 -14.41 17.34
C SER A 451 9.83 -12.94 17.00
N LYS A 452 8.82 -12.29 16.37
CA LYS A 452 8.86 -10.90 15.91
C LYS A 452 8.33 -9.90 16.93
N THR A 453 8.39 -10.22 18.20
CA THR A 453 7.96 -9.38 19.32
C THR A 453 9.10 -8.62 20.00
N GLY A 454 10.34 -8.67 19.46
CA GLY A 454 11.51 -7.91 19.95
C GLY A 454 11.40 -6.40 19.70
N PRO A 455 12.33 -5.60 20.24
CA PRO A 455 12.44 -4.17 19.90
C PRO A 455 12.53 -3.97 18.38
N ASP A 456 11.86 -2.96 17.86
CA ASP A 456 11.82 -2.61 16.43
C ASP A 456 11.27 -3.69 15.47
N GLU A 457 10.79 -4.82 16.01
CA GLU A 457 10.10 -5.88 15.25
C GLU A 457 8.63 -5.55 15.05
N LEU A 458 8.01 -6.08 13.95
CA LEU A 458 6.70 -5.64 13.48
C LEU A 458 5.51 -6.23 14.24
N ASN A 459 5.70 -7.32 15.01
CA ASN A 459 4.69 -7.83 15.94
C ASN A 459 4.68 -6.97 17.23
N PHE A 460 4.46 -5.68 17.08
CA PHE A 460 4.53 -4.73 18.20
C PHE A 460 3.37 -4.86 19.19
N ILE A 461 2.29 -5.58 18.84
CA ILE A 461 1.20 -5.90 19.77
C ILE A 461 1.53 -7.08 20.69
N SER A 462 2.64 -7.77 20.45
CA SER A 462 3.11 -8.95 21.22
C SER A 462 2.15 -10.14 21.15
N TYR A 463 1.51 -10.37 20.00
CA TYR A 463 0.66 -11.53 19.76
C TYR A 463 1.48 -12.81 19.70
N ARG A 464 0.92 -13.91 20.24
CA ARG A 464 1.54 -15.25 20.27
C ARG A 464 0.49 -16.31 20.05
N ASN A 465 0.76 -17.25 19.14
CA ASN A 465 -0.07 -18.42 18.89
C ASN A 465 0.80 -19.47 18.18
N GLU A 466 1.03 -20.63 18.82
CA GLU A 466 1.92 -21.67 18.32
C GLU A 466 1.42 -22.29 17.00
N GLU A 467 0.11 -22.53 16.86
CA GLU A 467 -0.46 -23.04 15.61
C GLU A 467 -0.23 -22.04 14.46
N LEU A 468 -0.39 -20.75 14.75
CA LEU A 468 -0.16 -19.70 13.75
C LEU A 468 1.32 -19.63 13.35
N ASP A 469 2.24 -19.71 14.31
CA ASP A 469 3.68 -19.70 14.05
C ASP A 469 4.08 -20.84 13.09
N ASP A 470 3.62 -22.06 13.38
CA ASP A 470 3.83 -23.23 12.53
C ASP A 470 3.26 -23.04 11.11
N LEU A 471 2.07 -22.44 11.00
CA LEU A 471 1.44 -22.19 9.71
C LEU A 471 2.17 -21.09 8.92
N LEU A 472 2.67 -20.06 9.59
CA LEU A 472 3.48 -19.01 8.96
C LEU A 472 4.77 -19.59 8.38
N GLU A 473 5.45 -20.48 9.13
CA GLU A 473 6.65 -21.18 8.66
C GLU A 473 6.35 -22.12 7.49
N LYS A 474 5.26 -22.89 7.57
CA LYS A 474 4.80 -23.75 6.47
C LYS A 474 4.42 -22.95 5.23
N GLY A 475 3.75 -21.81 5.40
CA GLY A 475 3.41 -20.90 4.30
C GLY A 475 4.63 -20.38 3.55
N ARG A 476 5.72 -20.10 4.28
CA ARG A 476 7.01 -19.68 3.71
C ARG A 476 7.78 -20.82 3.03
N SER A 477 7.56 -22.06 3.40
CA SER A 477 8.28 -23.23 2.85
C SER A 477 7.50 -23.97 1.76
N THR A 478 6.28 -23.58 1.44
CA THR A 478 5.40 -24.24 0.48
C THR A 478 5.32 -23.48 -0.84
N PHE A 479 5.73 -24.11 -1.97
CA PHE A 479 5.65 -23.51 -3.32
C PHE A 479 4.33 -23.78 -4.04
N ASP A 480 3.67 -24.91 -3.77
CA ASP A 480 2.36 -25.21 -4.35
C ASP A 480 1.31 -24.20 -3.89
N VAL A 481 0.82 -23.39 -4.83
CA VAL A 481 -0.12 -22.31 -4.55
C VAL A 481 -1.43 -22.80 -3.93
N LYS A 482 -1.91 -24.00 -4.31
CA LYS A 482 -3.15 -24.58 -3.76
C LYS A 482 -2.96 -25.05 -2.32
N VAL A 483 -1.80 -25.64 -1.99
CA VAL A 483 -1.44 -26.02 -0.62
C VAL A 483 -1.24 -24.77 0.21
N ARG A 484 -0.50 -23.81 -0.31
CA ARG A 484 -0.22 -22.51 0.31
C ARG A 484 -1.52 -21.73 0.59
N LYS A 485 -2.48 -21.76 -0.33
CA LYS A 485 -3.82 -21.16 -0.14
C LYS A 485 -4.51 -21.71 1.12
N ARG A 486 -4.55 -23.03 1.30
CA ARG A 486 -5.16 -23.65 2.49
C ARG A 486 -4.47 -23.23 3.79
N ILE A 487 -3.15 -23.09 3.76
CA ILE A 487 -2.38 -22.59 4.92
C ILE A 487 -2.82 -21.17 5.27
N TYR A 488 -2.87 -20.27 4.27
CA TYR A 488 -3.28 -18.89 4.51
C TYR A 488 -4.77 -18.76 4.86
N ASP A 489 -5.63 -19.64 4.38
CA ASP A 489 -7.03 -19.70 4.84
C ASP A 489 -7.09 -19.96 6.35
N ARG A 490 -6.34 -20.95 6.84
CA ARG A 490 -6.30 -21.27 8.26
C ARG A 490 -5.66 -20.16 9.11
N ILE A 491 -4.60 -19.52 8.62
CA ILE A 491 -4.00 -18.33 9.28
C ILE A 491 -5.06 -17.24 9.48
N GLN A 492 -5.84 -16.93 8.45
CA GLN A 492 -6.88 -15.90 8.53
C GLN A 492 -8.02 -16.29 9.48
N GLU A 493 -8.39 -17.58 9.55
CA GLU A 493 -9.37 -18.10 10.52
C GLU A 493 -8.91 -17.90 11.95
N ILE A 494 -7.65 -18.25 12.27
CA ILE A 494 -7.07 -18.06 13.61
C ILE A 494 -7.07 -16.57 13.99
N LEU A 495 -6.62 -15.70 13.09
CA LEU A 495 -6.59 -14.26 13.35
C LEU A 495 -8.00 -13.67 13.52
N ALA A 496 -8.98 -14.19 12.78
CA ALA A 496 -10.37 -13.80 12.93
C ALA A 496 -10.98 -14.31 14.24
N GLU A 497 -10.60 -15.51 14.70
CA GLU A 497 -11.05 -16.04 15.99
C GLU A 497 -10.41 -15.29 17.16
N ASP A 498 -9.10 -15.10 17.13
CA ASP A 498 -8.36 -14.50 18.25
C ASP A 498 -8.51 -12.97 18.34
N GLN A 499 -8.87 -12.32 17.24
CA GLN A 499 -9.03 -10.86 17.15
C GLN A 499 -7.87 -10.07 17.79
N PRO A 500 -6.59 -10.34 17.45
CA PRO A 500 -5.48 -9.54 17.96
C PRO A 500 -5.55 -8.10 17.43
N TYR A 501 -6.17 -7.91 16.28
CA TYR A 501 -6.69 -6.66 15.74
C TYR A 501 -8.21 -6.77 15.56
N THR A 502 -8.95 -5.68 15.80
CA THR A 502 -10.21 -5.48 15.10
C THR A 502 -9.91 -4.94 13.71
N PHE A 503 -10.00 -5.78 12.69
CA PHE A 503 -9.85 -5.36 11.30
C PHE A 503 -11.02 -4.45 10.92
N LEU A 504 -10.75 -3.19 10.59
CA LEU A 504 -11.78 -2.20 10.32
C LEU A 504 -12.22 -2.22 8.85
N PHE A 505 -11.31 -1.86 7.96
CA PHE A 505 -11.63 -1.78 6.53
C PHE A 505 -10.39 -1.88 5.64
N VAL A 506 -10.62 -2.25 4.39
CA VAL A 506 -9.71 -2.06 3.26
C VAL A 506 -10.19 -0.83 2.51
N PRO A 507 -9.40 0.27 2.46
CA PRO A 507 -9.82 1.49 1.78
C PRO A 507 -9.68 1.37 0.26
N ASP A 508 -10.41 2.20 -0.48
CA ASP A 508 -10.10 2.44 -1.89
C ASP A 508 -8.88 3.38 -2.02
N ALA A 509 -8.01 3.10 -2.98
CA ALA A 509 -7.06 4.06 -3.52
C ALA A 509 -7.80 5.01 -4.46
N LEU A 510 -7.54 6.32 -4.33
CA LEU A 510 -8.30 7.38 -4.99
C LEU A 510 -7.40 8.35 -5.74
N PRO A 511 -6.52 7.88 -6.65
CA PRO A 511 -5.67 8.79 -7.39
C PRO A 511 -6.48 9.65 -8.37
N ILE A 512 -6.09 10.91 -8.49
CA ILE A 512 -6.56 11.84 -9.50
C ILE A 512 -5.37 12.32 -10.32
N ILE A 513 -5.53 12.34 -11.63
CA ILE A 513 -4.47 12.70 -12.57
C ILE A 513 -4.99 13.70 -13.59
N SER A 514 -4.16 14.67 -13.95
CA SER A 514 -4.44 15.64 -15.03
C SER A 514 -4.82 14.93 -16.33
N ALA A 515 -5.93 15.33 -16.92
CA ALA A 515 -6.49 14.68 -18.12
C ALA A 515 -5.57 14.79 -19.36
N ARG A 516 -4.51 15.61 -19.33
CA ARG A 516 -3.51 15.67 -20.41
C ARG A 516 -2.66 14.41 -20.53
N PHE A 517 -2.51 13.63 -19.43
CA PHE A 517 -1.81 12.36 -19.47
C PHE A 517 -2.69 11.26 -20.06
N ARG A 518 -2.12 10.50 -20.98
CA ARG A 518 -2.74 9.38 -21.69
C ARG A 518 -1.94 8.09 -21.46
N GLY A 519 -2.47 6.94 -21.89
CA GLY A 519 -1.81 5.64 -21.75
C GLY A 519 -1.94 5.04 -20.35
N ILE A 520 -2.81 5.59 -19.50
CA ILE A 520 -3.06 5.10 -18.14
C ILE A 520 -4.08 3.98 -18.22
N GLU A 521 -3.68 2.78 -17.82
CA GLU A 521 -4.51 1.58 -17.83
C GLU A 521 -4.70 1.07 -16.40
N PRO A 522 -5.94 1.10 -15.85
CA PRO A 522 -6.22 0.49 -14.56
C PRO A 522 -6.03 -1.03 -14.60
N ALA A 523 -5.39 -1.57 -13.57
CA ALA A 523 -5.13 -3.00 -13.43
C ALA A 523 -5.25 -3.44 -11.95
N PRO A 524 -5.31 -4.75 -11.66
CA PRO A 524 -5.32 -5.26 -10.29
C PRO A 524 -4.19 -4.72 -9.39
N ILE A 525 -3.00 -4.50 -9.93
CA ILE A 525 -1.86 -3.91 -9.21
C ILE A 525 -1.99 -2.38 -9.00
N GLY A 526 -2.91 -1.72 -9.70
CA GLY A 526 -3.09 -0.28 -9.69
C GLY A 526 -2.92 0.36 -11.06
N ILE A 527 -2.53 1.63 -11.11
CA ILE A 527 -2.37 2.38 -12.37
C ILE A 527 -0.91 2.66 -12.75
N GLY A 528 0.02 2.58 -11.80
CA GLY A 528 1.43 2.99 -12.00
C GLY A 528 2.31 1.99 -12.74
N TYR A 529 1.87 0.74 -12.92
CA TYR A 529 2.69 -0.35 -13.47
C TYR A 529 3.24 -0.09 -14.86
N ASN A 530 2.54 0.70 -15.67
CA ASN A 530 2.92 1.04 -17.03
C ASN A 530 3.35 2.51 -17.19
N PHE A 531 3.83 3.16 -16.14
CA PHE A 531 4.16 4.60 -16.12
C PHE A 531 5.09 5.02 -17.26
N ILE A 532 6.02 4.17 -17.67
CA ILE A 532 6.92 4.44 -18.82
C ILE A 532 6.17 4.64 -20.16
N LYS A 533 4.94 4.15 -20.26
CA LYS A 533 4.07 4.26 -21.44
C LYS A 533 3.10 5.45 -21.36
N TRP A 534 3.06 6.15 -20.23
CA TRP A 534 2.23 7.36 -20.13
C TRP A 534 2.83 8.47 -20.98
N TYR A 535 1.99 9.24 -21.62
CA TYR A 535 2.43 10.31 -22.51
C TYR A 535 1.47 11.50 -22.46
N VAL A 536 1.95 12.65 -22.94
CA VAL A 536 1.14 13.84 -23.21
C VAL A 536 1.21 14.12 -24.70
N PRO A 537 0.05 14.23 -25.41
CA PRO A 537 0.06 14.61 -26.82
C PRO A 537 0.81 15.93 -27.05
N LYS A 538 1.55 16.03 -28.15
CA LYS A 538 2.47 17.16 -28.43
C LYS A 538 1.83 18.54 -28.21
N GLY A 539 0.58 18.71 -28.62
CA GLY A 539 -0.15 19.98 -28.49
C GLY A 539 -0.68 20.29 -27.08
N GLU A 540 -0.62 19.33 -26.14
CA GLU A 540 -1.09 19.46 -24.76
C GLU A 540 0.07 19.56 -23.74
N GLN A 541 1.32 19.45 -24.21
CA GLN A 541 2.51 19.53 -23.36
C GLN A 541 2.66 20.95 -22.78
N LYS A 542 2.97 21.04 -21.48
CA LYS A 542 3.05 22.31 -20.75
C LYS A 542 4.43 22.63 -20.20
N LEU A 543 5.18 21.62 -19.83
CA LEU A 543 6.43 21.76 -19.09
C LEU A 543 7.60 21.22 -19.92
N MET A 544 8.71 21.92 -19.89
CA MET A 544 9.97 21.45 -20.48
C MET A 544 11.00 21.33 -19.38
N MET A 545 11.74 20.21 -19.35
CA MET A 545 12.96 20.14 -18.55
C MET A 545 14.01 21.03 -19.19
N THR A 546 14.38 22.10 -18.54
CA THR A 546 15.62 22.81 -18.90
C THR A 546 16.80 21.85 -18.76
N ARG A 547 17.56 21.69 -19.87
CA ARG A 547 18.72 20.80 -19.96
C ARG A 547 19.82 21.15 -18.97
#